data_8b2479c9ec94f897a30e66a1f0118bd7
#
_entry.id   8b2479c9ec94f897a30e66a1f0118bd7
#
_cell.length_a   1.000
_cell.length_b   1.000
_cell.length_c   1.000
_cell.angle_alpha   90.00
_cell.angle_beta   90.00
_cell.angle_gamma   90.00
#
_symmetry.space_group_name_H-M   'P 1'
#
loop_
_entity.id
_entity.type
_entity.pdbx_description
1 polymer ?
#
loop_
_entity_poly.entity_id
_entity_poly.type
_entity_poly.pdbx_seq_one_letter_code
_entity_poly.pdbx_strand_id
1 'polypeptide(L)'
;MRPSLERCTSRSDIGHDGHVSNQSETVQPSSRPRTRMSGNERREQLLDIGRSLFAERGFDATSVEEIATKAGVSKPVVYEHFGGKEGLYAVVVDREVQKLLEAIKGSLTAGHPREVLERVAFALLGYVEQNSDGFRILVRDSPVATSTGTFSSLISDVASQVEHLLFEQFRMRGFDTRYAPMYSQMLVGMVALTGQWWLDVREPSKEEVVAHLVNLSWNGLSGLEADPQLTD
;
A
#
# COMPACT_ATOMS: atom_id res chain seq x y z
N MET A 1 -64.76 10.23 11.23
CA MET A 1 -65.91 9.35 11.50
C MET A 1 -65.48 8.33 12.54
N ARG A 2 -65.83 8.57 13.80
CA ARG A 2 -65.95 7.58 14.89
C ARG A 2 -67.35 7.05 14.83
N PRO A 3 -67.69 5.85 15.32
CA PRO A 3 -67.81 5.56 16.77
C PRO A 3 -67.41 4.12 17.12
N SER A 4 -67.11 3.79 18.28
CA SER A 4 -67.70 3.66 19.61
C SER A 4 -67.71 2.21 20.08
N LEU A 5 -67.09 1.98 21.22
CA LEU A 5 -67.54 1.35 22.47
C LEU A 5 -68.37 0.04 22.40
N GLU A 6 -67.90 -1.00 23.11
CA GLU A 6 -68.70 -1.47 24.24
C GLU A 6 -67.89 -2.38 25.20
N ARG A 7 -68.16 -2.13 26.48
CA ARG A 7 -67.72 -2.85 27.67
C ARG A 7 -68.59 -4.06 27.90
N CYS A 8 -68.07 -5.10 28.47
CA CYS A 8 -68.86 -5.90 29.42
C CYS A 8 -67.97 -6.55 30.49
N THR A 9 -68.45 -6.39 31.67
CA THR A 9 -68.00 -6.77 33.01
C THR A 9 -68.38 -8.17 33.38
N SER A 10 -67.59 -8.87 34.25
CA SER A 10 -67.93 -9.41 35.59
C SER A 10 -67.06 -10.63 35.90
N ARG A 11 -66.30 -10.60 36.93
CA ARG A 11 -66.52 -10.90 38.34
C ARG A 11 -66.39 -12.36 38.76
N SER A 12 -65.51 -12.51 39.73
CA SER A 12 -65.43 -13.36 40.95
C SER A 12 -64.89 -14.80 40.73
N ASP A 13 -64.09 -15.45 41.53
CA ASP A 13 -63.69 -15.28 42.95
C ASP A 13 -62.62 -16.33 43.30
N ILE A 14 -61.85 -16.03 44.38
CA ILE A 14 -61.32 -16.90 45.42
C ILE A 14 -60.20 -17.91 45.10
N GLY A 15 -58.97 -17.59 45.59
CA GLY A 15 -58.20 -18.30 46.63
C GLY A 15 -57.34 -19.48 46.24
N HIS A 16 -56.05 -19.37 46.44
CA HIS A 16 -55.31 -20.20 47.42
C HIS A 16 -53.81 -19.86 47.41
N ASP A 17 -53.24 -19.82 48.60
CA ASP A 17 -51.83 -19.62 48.89
C ASP A 17 -50.93 -20.59 48.15
N GLY A 18 -49.83 -20.07 47.57
CA GLY A 18 -48.75 -20.83 47.06
C GLY A 18 -47.46 -20.05 47.12
N HIS A 19 -46.72 -20.29 48.20
CA HIS A 19 -45.38 -19.79 48.45
C HIS A 19 -44.44 -20.11 47.24
N VAL A 20 -44.11 -19.16 46.42
CA VAL A 20 -43.14 -19.34 45.36
C VAL A 20 -41.87 -18.55 45.70
N SER A 21 -40.87 -19.31 46.07
CA SER A 21 -39.50 -18.85 46.29
C SER A 21 -38.94 -18.18 45.05
N ASN A 22 -38.71 -16.86 45.18
CA ASN A 22 -38.06 -16.05 44.13
C ASN A 22 -36.57 -16.38 44.12
N GLN A 23 -36.16 -17.33 43.26
CA GLN A 23 -34.76 -17.54 42.89
C GLN A 23 -34.42 -16.52 41.81
N SER A 24 -33.79 -15.42 42.22
CA SER A 24 -33.13 -14.50 41.31
C SER A 24 -31.95 -15.21 40.63
N GLU A 25 -32.18 -15.75 39.47
CA GLU A 25 -31.10 -16.14 38.56
C GLU A 25 -30.34 -14.91 38.10
N THR A 26 -29.22 -14.66 38.75
CA THR A 26 -28.22 -13.71 38.29
C THR A 26 -27.61 -14.28 37.00
N VAL A 27 -28.10 -13.82 35.86
CA VAL A 27 -27.48 -14.04 34.55
C VAL A 27 -26.13 -13.34 34.57
N GLN A 28 -25.08 -14.09 34.84
CA GLN A 28 -23.71 -13.62 34.63
C GLN A 28 -23.49 -13.44 33.12
N PRO A 29 -23.00 -12.28 32.66
CA PRO A 29 -22.62 -12.13 31.27
C PRO A 29 -21.45 -13.08 31.00
N SER A 30 -21.68 -14.08 30.17
CA SER A 30 -20.64 -14.99 29.69
C SER A 30 -19.60 -14.17 28.93
N SER A 31 -18.49 -13.88 29.57
CA SER A 31 -17.29 -13.35 28.90
C SER A 31 -16.83 -14.41 27.90
N ARG A 32 -17.13 -14.18 26.61
CA ARG A 32 -16.56 -14.99 25.53
C ARG A 32 -15.04 -14.99 25.73
N PRO A 33 -14.37 -16.17 25.76
CA PRO A 33 -12.93 -16.22 25.89
C PRO A 33 -12.32 -15.45 24.71
N ARG A 34 -11.54 -14.41 25.00
CA ARG A 34 -10.72 -13.73 23.99
C ARG A 34 -9.79 -14.77 23.43
N THR A 35 -10.05 -15.23 22.21
CA THR A 35 -9.19 -16.19 21.49
C THR A 35 -7.79 -15.58 21.46
N ARG A 36 -6.83 -16.28 22.08
CA ARG A 36 -5.43 -15.84 22.12
C ARG A 36 -4.90 -15.85 20.69
N MET A 37 -4.46 -14.68 20.20
CA MET A 37 -3.83 -14.56 18.88
C MET A 37 -2.66 -15.54 18.74
N SER A 38 -2.57 -16.22 17.60
CA SER A 38 -1.41 -17.04 17.25
C SER A 38 -0.17 -16.16 17.04
N GLY A 39 1.03 -16.76 17.07
CA GLY A 39 2.27 -16.04 16.81
C GLY A 39 2.30 -15.39 15.43
N ASN A 40 1.74 -16.04 14.41
CA ASN A 40 1.65 -15.48 13.06
C ASN A 40 0.69 -14.28 12.98
N GLU A 41 -0.50 -14.38 13.57
CA GLU A 41 -1.44 -13.25 13.63
C GLU A 41 -0.83 -12.07 14.37
N ARG A 42 -0.08 -12.33 15.44
CA ARG A 42 0.64 -11.27 16.18
C ARG A 42 1.73 -10.62 15.33
N ARG A 43 2.47 -11.42 14.58
CA ARG A 43 3.49 -10.91 13.64
C ARG A 43 2.87 -10.00 12.58
N GLU A 44 1.77 -10.40 11.97
CA GLU A 44 1.06 -9.59 10.99
C GLU A 44 0.51 -8.29 11.60
N GLN A 45 -0.08 -8.35 12.77
CA GLN A 45 -0.54 -7.17 13.50
C GLN A 45 0.59 -6.16 13.74
N LEU A 46 1.76 -6.63 14.16
CA LEU A 46 2.93 -5.77 14.39
C LEU A 46 3.44 -5.13 13.10
N LEU A 47 3.41 -5.86 11.99
CA LEU A 47 3.77 -5.35 10.66
C LEU A 47 2.81 -4.25 10.20
N ASP A 48 1.50 -4.44 10.35
CA ASP A 48 0.50 -3.44 9.97
C ASP A 48 0.63 -2.15 10.81
N ILE A 49 0.83 -2.30 12.11
CA ILE A 49 1.04 -1.18 13.03
C ILE A 49 2.36 -0.45 12.72
N GLY A 50 3.44 -1.20 12.53
CA GLY A 50 4.74 -0.66 12.14
C GLY A 50 4.67 0.11 10.84
N ARG A 51 4.04 -0.48 9.81
CA ARG A 51 3.79 0.17 8.52
C ARG A 51 3.09 1.51 8.68
N SER A 52 1.97 1.56 9.41
CA SER A 52 1.23 2.80 9.65
C SER A 52 2.06 3.86 10.37
N LEU A 53 2.80 3.49 11.43
CA LEU A 53 3.64 4.42 12.17
C LEU A 53 4.83 4.94 11.35
N PHE A 54 5.51 4.06 10.61
CA PHE A 54 6.61 4.46 9.74
C PHE A 54 6.15 5.36 8.59
N ALA A 55 4.97 5.12 8.02
CA ALA A 55 4.40 5.99 7.00
C ALA A 55 4.07 7.38 7.54
N GLU A 56 3.47 7.45 8.74
CA GLU A 56 3.07 8.71 9.37
C GLU A 56 4.26 9.53 9.83
N ARG A 57 5.20 8.93 10.57
CA ARG A 57 6.26 9.64 11.31
C ARG A 57 7.66 9.45 10.75
N GLY A 58 7.87 8.45 9.92
CA GLY A 58 9.18 8.01 9.46
C GLY A 58 9.85 7.07 10.44
N PHE A 59 11.01 6.53 10.03
CA PHE A 59 11.77 5.57 10.82
C PHE A 59 12.30 6.19 12.12
N ASP A 60 12.96 7.34 12.06
CA ASP A 60 13.66 7.93 13.19
C ASP A 60 12.72 8.32 14.34
N ALA A 61 11.57 8.91 14.01
CA ALA A 61 10.60 9.38 15.01
C ALA A 61 9.70 8.26 15.58
N THR A 62 9.80 7.03 15.06
CA THR A 62 9.02 5.87 15.55
C THR A 62 9.85 5.11 16.59
N SER A 63 9.24 4.71 17.73
CA SER A 63 9.87 3.91 18.78
C SER A 63 9.26 2.53 18.95
N VAL A 64 10.05 1.54 19.43
CA VAL A 64 9.55 0.20 19.80
C VAL A 64 8.45 0.29 20.86
N GLU A 65 8.54 1.27 21.77
CA GLU A 65 7.56 1.49 22.82
C GLU A 65 6.20 1.86 22.28
N GLU A 66 6.17 2.74 21.29
CA GLU A 66 4.96 3.20 20.63
C GLU A 66 4.33 2.07 19.80
N ILE A 67 5.14 1.30 19.06
CA ILE A 67 4.69 0.11 18.33
C ILE A 67 4.04 -0.89 19.29
N ALA A 68 4.72 -1.22 20.40
CA ALA A 68 4.21 -2.14 21.40
C ALA A 68 2.91 -1.66 22.05
N THR A 69 2.85 -0.37 22.41
CA THR A 69 1.66 0.26 22.99
C THR A 69 0.47 0.19 22.04
N LYS A 70 0.67 0.58 20.77
CA LYS A 70 -0.39 0.55 19.74
C LYS A 70 -0.85 -0.87 19.42
N ALA A 71 0.04 -1.86 19.53
CA ALA A 71 -0.26 -3.28 19.35
C ALA A 71 -0.91 -3.94 20.60
N GLY A 72 -0.91 -3.27 21.75
CA GLY A 72 -1.38 -3.83 23.01
C GLY A 72 -0.50 -5.00 23.51
N VAL A 73 0.81 -4.90 23.28
CA VAL A 73 1.82 -5.90 23.71
C VAL A 73 2.94 -5.25 24.51
N SER A 74 3.80 -6.08 25.12
CA SER A 74 5.02 -5.61 25.77
C SER A 74 6.16 -5.45 24.76
N LYS A 75 7.14 -4.58 25.04
CA LYS A 75 8.35 -4.41 24.19
C LYS A 75 9.07 -5.72 23.85
N PRO A 76 9.27 -6.67 24.80
CA PRO A 76 9.90 -7.95 24.51
C PRO A 76 9.25 -8.72 23.36
N VAL A 77 7.91 -8.61 23.17
CA VAL A 77 7.21 -9.28 22.06
C VAL A 77 7.66 -8.72 20.70
N VAL A 78 7.89 -7.40 20.60
CA VAL A 78 8.42 -6.80 19.35
C VAL A 78 9.83 -7.30 19.07
N TYR A 79 10.67 -7.38 20.12
CA TYR A 79 12.04 -7.90 19.99
C TYR A 79 12.07 -9.38 19.62
N GLU A 80 11.16 -10.20 20.18
CA GLU A 80 11.03 -11.62 19.86
C GLU A 80 10.69 -11.87 18.37
N HIS A 81 9.79 -11.05 17.81
CA HIS A 81 9.35 -11.24 16.42
C HIS A 81 10.28 -10.62 15.37
N PHE A 82 10.97 -9.53 15.71
CA PHE A 82 11.69 -8.73 14.72
C PHE A 82 13.11 -8.30 15.14
N GLY A 83 13.54 -8.58 16.36
CA GLY A 83 14.83 -8.10 16.87
C GLY A 83 14.88 -6.61 17.18
N GLY A 84 13.75 -5.87 17.03
CA GLY A 84 13.64 -4.45 17.29
C GLY A 84 13.00 -3.65 16.16
N LYS A 85 13.15 -2.31 16.22
CA LYS A 85 12.55 -1.39 15.23
C LYS A 85 13.17 -1.58 13.85
N GLU A 86 14.47 -1.77 13.78
CA GLU A 86 15.24 -1.96 12.56
C GLU A 86 14.78 -3.21 11.80
N GLY A 87 14.64 -4.33 12.49
CA GLY A 87 14.18 -5.57 11.87
C GLY A 87 12.72 -5.50 11.43
N LEU A 88 11.85 -4.85 12.21
CA LEU A 88 10.47 -4.61 11.79
C LEU A 88 10.41 -3.74 10.54
N TYR A 89 11.17 -2.64 10.51
CA TYR A 89 11.23 -1.73 9.36
C TYR A 89 11.74 -2.44 8.10
N ALA A 90 12.81 -3.23 8.22
CA ALA A 90 13.37 -3.99 7.11
C ALA A 90 12.34 -4.93 6.48
N VAL A 91 11.56 -5.67 7.29
CA VAL A 91 10.50 -6.55 6.80
C VAL A 91 9.35 -5.76 6.15
N VAL A 92 8.99 -4.60 6.71
CA VAL A 92 7.97 -3.72 6.10
C VAL A 92 8.43 -3.22 4.74
N VAL A 93 9.64 -2.69 4.64
CA VAL A 93 10.22 -2.21 3.35
C VAL A 93 10.27 -3.33 2.33
N ASP A 94 10.80 -4.50 2.70
CA ASP A 94 10.88 -5.66 1.80
C ASP A 94 9.50 -6.04 1.24
N ARG A 95 8.47 -6.12 2.09
CA ARG A 95 7.10 -6.40 1.65
C ARG A 95 6.55 -5.36 0.68
N GLU A 96 6.78 -4.09 0.94
CA GLU A 96 6.29 -3.02 0.05
C GLU A 96 7.06 -2.99 -1.28
N VAL A 97 8.37 -3.26 -1.27
CA VAL A 97 9.18 -3.47 -2.49
C VAL A 97 8.60 -4.61 -3.32
N GLN A 98 8.35 -5.77 -2.71
CA GLN A 98 7.79 -6.92 -3.42
C GLN A 98 6.41 -6.63 -4.03
N LYS A 99 5.50 -5.99 -3.28
CA LYS A 99 4.18 -5.61 -3.80
C LYS A 99 4.26 -4.66 -5.01
N LEU A 100 5.15 -3.65 -4.93
CA LEU A 100 5.34 -2.73 -6.04
C LEU A 100 5.96 -3.42 -7.25
N LEU A 101 6.97 -4.29 -7.04
CA LEU A 101 7.58 -5.08 -8.11
C LEU A 101 6.56 -6.00 -8.79
N GLU A 102 5.71 -6.67 -8.04
CA GLU A 102 4.64 -7.53 -8.59
C GLU A 102 3.67 -6.72 -9.45
N ALA A 103 3.24 -5.55 -8.97
CA ALA A 103 2.36 -4.67 -9.72
C ALA A 103 2.99 -4.23 -11.07
N ILE A 104 4.27 -3.86 -11.06
CA ILE A 104 4.99 -3.40 -12.27
C ILE A 104 5.31 -4.56 -13.21
N LYS A 105 5.83 -5.68 -12.72
CA LYS A 105 6.20 -6.84 -13.55
C LYS A 105 5.01 -7.37 -14.33
N GLY A 106 3.82 -7.43 -13.74
CA GLY A 106 2.59 -7.81 -14.43
C GLY A 106 2.21 -6.89 -15.59
N SER A 107 2.75 -5.66 -15.61
CA SER A 107 2.46 -4.64 -16.62
C SER A 107 3.48 -4.61 -17.77
N LEU A 108 4.68 -5.16 -17.56
CA LEU A 108 5.77 -5.26 -18.57
C LEU A 108 5.60 -6.44 -19.53
N THR A 109 4.37 -6.77 -19.89
CA THR A 109 4.06 -7.86 -20.83
C THR A 109 4.20 -7.39 -22.28
N ALA A 110 4.34 -8.37 -23.22
CA ALA A 110 4.42 -8.09 -24.65
C ALA A 110 3.24 -7.22 -25.14
N GLY A 111 3.52 -6.35 -26.12
CA GLY A 111 2.54 -5.44 -26.68
C GLY A 111 3.18 -4.26 -27.39
N HIS A 112 2.34 -3.37 -27.91
CA HIS A 112 2.83 -2.13 -28.50
C HIS A 112 3.51 -1.27 -27.41
N PRO A 113 4.71 -0.68 -27.67
CA PRO A 113 5.47 0.05 -26.64
C PRO A 113 4.67 1.15 -25.91
N ARG A 114 3.76 1.83 -26.59
CA ARG A 114 2.86 2.82 -25.98
C ARG A 114 1.92 2.19 -24.96
N GLU A 115 1.36 1.02 -25.27
CA GLU A 115 0.46 0.31 -24.34
C GLU A 115 1.22 -0.23 -23.13
N VAL A 116 2.48 -0.67 -23.30
CA VAL A 116 3.35 -1.07 -22.19
C VAL A 116 3.57 0.11 -21.24
N LEU A 117 3.92 1.28 -21.78
CA LEU A 117 4.11 2.49 -21.00
C LEU A 117 2.84 2.88 -20.23
N GLU A 118 1.68 2.81 -20.89
CA GLU A 118 0.38 3.10 -20.27
C GLU A 118 0.09 2.13 -19.11
N ARG A 119 0.25 0.82 -19.33
CA ARG A 119 0.04 -0.20 -18.29
C ARG A 119 0.98 0.00 -17.10
N VAL A 120 2.26 0.29 -17.32
CA VAL A 120 3.24 0.53 -16.25
C VAL A 120 2.88 1.78 -15.45
N ALA A 121 2.49 2.88 -16.12
CA ALA A 121 2.06 4.10 -15.43
C ALA A 121 0.79 3.86 -14.60
N PHE A 122 -0.21 3.16 -15.15
CA PHE A 122 -1.41 2.75 -14.39
C PHE A 122 -1.10 1.85 -13.21
N ALA A 123 -0.17 0.90 -13.37
CA ALA A 123 0.21 -0.01 -12.29
C ALA A 123 0.89 0.74 -11.13
N LEU A 124 1.83 1.65 -11.44
CA LEU A 124 2.48 2.46 -10.42
C LEU A 124 1.49 3.38 -9.71
N LEU A 125 0.71 4.18 -10.44
CA LEU A 125 -0.24 5.10 -9.82
C LEU A 125 -1.38 4.36 -9.11
N GLY A 126 -1.79 3.20 -9.61
CA GLY A 126 -2.72 2.31 -8.93
C GLY A 126 -2.17 1.78 -7.60
N TYR A 127 -0.89 1.40 -7.57
CA TYR A 127 -0.21 1.04 -6.32
C TYR A 127 -0.15 2.22 -5.34
N VAL A 128 0.23 3.42 -5.81
CA VAL A 128 0.26 4.65 -4.99
C VAL A 128 -1.12 4.97 -4.41
N GLU A 129 -2.19 4.76 -5.17
CA GLU A 129 -3.56 4.99 -4.75
C GLU A 129 -4.00 4.02 -3.64
N GLN A 130 -3.73 2.74 -3.83
CA GLN A 130 -4.18 1.65 -2.93
C GLN A 130 -3.26 1.44 -1.73
N ASN A 131 -1.98 1.79 -1.84
CA ASN A 131 -0.94 1.52 -0.87
C ASN A 131 -0.12 2.77 -0.52
N SER A 132 -0.79 3.90 -0.27
CA SER A 132 -0.16 5.20 0.01
C SER A 132 0.90 5.13 1.12
N ASP A 133 0.60 4.45 2.22
CA ASP A 133 1.52 4.26 3.33
C ASP A 133 2.78 3.49 2.92
N GLY A 134 2.59 2.40 2.15
CA GLY A 134 3.72 1.62 1.62
C GLY A 134 4.60 2.45 0.71
N PHE A 135 4.01 3.16 -0.24
CA PHE A 135 4.77 4.00 -1.16
C PHE A 135 5.48 5.15 -0.43
N ARG A 136 4.83 5.75 0.58
CA ARG A 136 5.44 6.79 1.42
C ARG A 136 6.68 6.30 2.18
N ILE A 137 6.66 5.05 2.66
CA ILE A 137 7.82 4.40 3.28
C ILE A 137 8.94 4.20 2.26
N LEU A 138 8.61 3.74 1.05
CA LEU A 138 9.59 3.48 0.00
C LEU A 138 10.32 4.73 -0.49
N VAL A 139 9.60 5.87 -0.64
CA VAL A 139 10.20 7.12 -1.15
C VAL A 139 10.91 7.94 -0.07
N ARG A 140 10.74 7.61 1.22
CA ARG A 140 11.47 8.24 2.31
C ARG A 140 12.85 7.61 2.45
N ASP A 141 13.88 8.44 2.43
CA ASP A 141 15.23 7.99 2.75
C ASP A 141 15.30 7.52 4.21
N SER A 142 15.83 6.30 4.41
CA SER A 142 16.11 5.76 5.73
C SER A 142 17.50 5.14 5.77
N PRO A 143 18.28 5.35 6.84
CA PRO A 143 19.60 4.74 7.02
C PRO A 143 19.59 3.21 7.00
N VAL A 144 18.45 2.59 7.34
CA VAL A 144 18.28 1.13 7.37
C VAL A 144 17.98 0.57 5.97
N ALA A 145 17.42 1.40 5.09
CA ALA A 145 17.07 0.98 3.74
C ALA A 145 18.30 0.67 2.85
N THR A 146 19.49 1.10 3.23
CA THR A 146 20.74 0.81 2.50
C THR A 146 21.18 -0.66 2.56
N SER A 147 20.63 -1.46 3.47
CA SER A 147 21.01 -2.87 3.65
C SER A 147 20.05 -3.89 3.03
N THR A 148 18.83 -3.49 2.66
CA THR A 148 17.75 -4.43 2.29
C THR A 148 17.03 -4.14 0.96
N GLY A 149 17.56 -3.26 0.14
CA GLY A 149 16.89 -2.81 -1.08
C GLY A 149 16.10 -1.51 -0.83
N THR A 150 16.56 -0.46 -1.46
CA THR A 150 15.98 0.88 -1.37
C THR A 150 15.03 1.11 -2.52
N PHE A 151 14.24 2.18 -2.44
CA PHE A 151 13.49 2.68 -3.60
C PHE A 151 14.44 2.90 -4.80
N SER A 152 15.68 3.35 -4.55
CA SER A 152 16.70 3.50 -5.58
C SER A 152 17.10 2.17 -6.24
N SER A 153 17.23 1.07 -5.50
CA SER A 153 17.51 -0.25 -6.09
C SER A 153 16.32 -0.76 -6.89
N LEU A 154 15.10 -0.56 -6.40
CA LEU A 154 13.87 -0.86 -7.14
C LEU A 154 13.80 -0.09 -8.46
N ILE A 155 14.06 1.22 -8.44
CA ILE A 155 14.13 2.06 -9.64
C ILE A 155 15.18 1.52 -10.62
N SER A 156 16.36 1.12 -10.13
CA SER A 156 17.43 0.55 -10.95
C SER A 156 17.02 -0.79 -11.58
N ASP A 157 16.34 -1.66 -10.85
CA ASP A 157 15.87 -2.96 -11.37
C ASP A 157 14.82 -2.76 -12.46
N VAL A 158 13.87 -1.83 -12.26
CA VAL A 158 12.86 -1.47 -13.28
C VAL A 158 13.55 -0.84 -14.50
N ALA A 159 14.50 0.09 -14.27
CA ALA A 159 15.24 0.74 -15.35
C ALA A 159 16.02 -0.27 -16.20
N SER A 160 16.62 -1.29 -15.59
CA SER A 160 17.32 -2.37 -16.33
C SER A 160 16.38 -3.18 -17.24
N GLN A 161 15.14 -3.42 -16.82
CA GLN A 161 14.14 -4.09 -17.67
C GLN A 161 13.69 -3.20 -18.83
N VAL A 162 13.45 -1.89 -18.55
CA VAL A 162 13.10 -0.91 -19.59
C VAL A 162 14.26 -0.71 -20.57
N GLU A 163 15.51 -0.70 -20.08
CA GLU A 163 16.71 -0.61 -20.91
C GLU A 163 16.76 -1.74 -21.94
N HIS A 164 16.51 -2.98 -21.53
CA HIS A 164 16.49 -4.11 -22.46
C HIS A 164 15.46 -3.93 -23.57
N LEU A 165 14.26 -3.44 -23.24
CA LEU A 165 13.22 -3.14 -24.22
C LEU A 165 13.64 -2.01 -25.18
N LEU A 166 14.23 -0.94 -24.64
CA LEU A 166 14.72 0.19 -25.45
C LEU A 166 15.88 -0.18 -26.33
N PHE A 167 16.81 -1.01 -25.85
CA PHE A 167 17.95 -1.52 -26.63
C PHE A 167 17.48 -2.18 -27.93
N GLU A 168 16.50 -3.09 -27.85
CA GLU A 168 15.95 -3.76 -29.03
C GLU A 168 15.22 -2.76 -29.97
N GLN A 169 14.48 -1.81 -29.43
CA GLN A 169 13.80 -0.78 -30.23
C GLN A 169 14.81 0.14 -30.94
N PHE A 170 15.87 0.55 -30.25
CA PHE A 170 16.94 1.39 -30.82
C PHE A 170 17.66 0.66 -31.92
N ARG A 171 18.03 -0.62 -31.70
CA ARG A 171 18.66 -1.46 -32.72
C ARG A 171 17.80 -1.59 -33.98
N MET A 172 16.50 -1.82 -33.84
CA MET A 172 15.56 -1.92 -34.97
C MET A 172 15.40 -0.63 -35.76
N ARG A 173 15.50 0.53 -35.09
CA ARG A 173 15.33 1.87 -35.68
C ARG A 173 16.67 2.48 -36.17
N GLY A 174 17.79 1.80 -35.94
CA GLY A 174 19.11 2.32 -36.32
C GLY A 174 19.65 3.43 -35.40
N PHE A 175 19.10 3.57 -34.19
CA PHE A 175 19.65 4.45 -33.17
C PHE A 175 20.84 3.80 -32.45
N ASP A 176 21.74 4.63 -31.92
CA ASP A 176 22.86 4.14 -31.12
C ASP A 176 22.38 3.59 -29.78
N THR A 177 22.56 2.26 -29.61
CA THR A 177 22.09 1.52 -28.44
C THR A 177 22.79 1.92 -27.15
N ARG A 178 23.95 2.61 -27.18
CA ARG A 178 24.66 3.12 -25.99
C ARG A 178 23.81 4.12 -25.18
N TYR A 179 22.78 4.73 -25.79
CA TYR A 179 21.89 5.66 -25.13
C TYR A 179 20.66 5.00 -24.46
N ALA A 180 20.41 3.71 -24.68
CA ALA A 180 19.29 3.00 -24.08
C ALA A 180 19.27 3.09 -22.55
N PRO A 181 20.41 2.95 -21.81
CA PRO A 181 20.44 3.15 -20.35
C PRO A 181 19.98 4.55 -19.92
N MET A 182 20.42 5.60 -20.62
CA MET A 182 20.05 6.98 -20.30
C MET A 182 18.55 7.21 -20.48
N TYR A 183 17.96 6.77 -21.60
CA TYR A 183 16.54 6.90 -21.86
C TYR A 183 15.69 6.07 -20.89
N SER A 184 16.17 4.89 -20.48
CA SER A 184 15.47 4.09 -19.46
C SER A 184 15.39 4.82 -18.12
N GLN A 185 16.48 5.45 -17.68
CA GLN A 185 16.51 6.27 -16.45
C GLN A 185 15.57 7.49 -16.54
N MET A 186 15.55 8.18 -17.70
CA MET A 186 14.64 9.30 -17.94
C MET A 186 13.19 8.88 -17.81
N LEU A 187 12.79 7.78 -18.47
CA LEU A 187 11.40 7.27 -18.44
C LEU A 187 10.99 6.83 -17.05
N VAL A 188 11.80 6.01 -16.40
CA VAL A 188 11.49 5.46 -15.07
C VAL A 188 11.48 6.58 -14.04
N GLY A 189 12.44 7.51 -14.10
CA GLY A 189 12.49 8.67 -13.21
C GLY A 189 11.27 9.58 -13.38
N MET A 190 10.85 9.85 -14.61
CA MET A 190 9.66 10.66 -14.87
C MET A 190 8.41 10.03 -14.25
N VAL A 191 8.18 8.75 -14.46
CA VAL A 191 7.00 8.05 -13.89
C VAL A 191 7.09 7.98 -12.37
N ALA A 192 8.25 7.64 -11.81
CA ALA A 192 8.45 7.51 -10.36
C ALA A 192 8.28 8.85 -9.62
N LEU A 193 8.91 9.93 -10.12
CA LEU A 193 8.80 11.25 -9.52
C LEU A 193 7.39 11.84 -9.64
N THR A 194 6.70 11.58 -10.77
CA THR A 194 5.31 11.97 -10.92
C THR A 194 4.41 11.21 -9.93
N GLY A 195 4.66 9.91 -9.72
CA GLY A 195 3.96 9.12 -8.71
C GLY A 195 4.20 9.64 -7.28
N GLN A 196 5.43 10.05 -6.99
CA GLN A 196 5.76 10.65 -5.69
C GLN A 196 5.04 11.99 -5.47
N TRP A 197 5.03 12.86 -6.46
CA TRP A 197 4.29 14.11 -6.40
C TRP A 197 2.78 13.87 -6.25
N TRP A 198 2.22 12.95 -7.04
CA TRP A 198 0.80 12.63 -7.01
C TRP A 198 0.34 11.95 -5.72
N LEU A 199 1.25 11.31 -4.97
CA LEU A 199 0.98 10.73 -3.66
C LEU A 199 0.29 11.72 -2.70
N ASP A 200 0.71 12.98 -2.72
CA ASP A 200 0.23 14.00 -1.79
C ASP A 200 -0.87 14.89 -2.41
N VAL A 201 -0.81 15.16 -3.71
CA VAL A 201 -1.72 16.11 -4.40
C VAL A 201 -3.05 15.45 -4.77
N ARG A 202 -3.01 14.23 -5.32
CA ARG A 202 -4.18 13.44 -5.75
C ARG A 202 -5.05 14.07 -6.84
N GLU A 203 -4.62 15.17 -7.40
CA GLU A 203 -5.20 15.83 -8.56
C GLU A 203 -4.09 16.24 -9.53
N PRO A 204 -4.34 16.15 -10.87
CA PRO A 204 -5.54 15.62 -11.54
C PRO A 204 -5.78 14.12 -11.26
N SER A 205 -6.84 13.55 -11.81
CA SER A 205 -7.16 12.11 -11.64
C SER A 205 -6.02 11.21 -12.13
N LYS A 206 -5.99 9.98 -11.65
CA LYS A 206 -4.98 8.98 -12.07
C LYS A 206 -4.96 8.81 -13.60
N GLU A 207 -6.14 8.72 -14.20
CA GLU A 207 -6.33 8.57 -15.64
C GLU A 207 -5.75 9.75 -16.43
N GLU A 208 -5.97 10.95 -15.96
CA GLU A 208 -5.41 12.17 -16.57
C GLU A 208 -3.90 12.21 -16.44
N VAL A 209 -3.36 11.93 -15.26
CA VAL A 209 -1.90 11.86 -15.04
C VAL A 209 -1.25 10.83 -15.96
N VAL A 210 -1.82 9.61 -16.06
CA VAL A 210 -1.31 8.58 -16.97
C VAL A 210 -1.39 9.04 -18.41
N ALA A 211 -2.50 9.62 -18.85
CA ALA A 211 -2.65 10.11 -20.22
C ALA A 211 -1.58 11.14 -20.58
N HIS A 212 -1.30 12.09 -19.68
CA HIS A 212 -0.26 13.11 -19.88
C HIS A 212 1.16 12.52 -19.85
N LEU A 213 1.46 11.61 -18.93
CA LEU A 213 2.73 10.88 -18.90
C LEU A 213 3.00 10.11 -20.21
N VAL A 214 1.98 9.35 -20.66
CA VAL A 214 2.08 8.59 -21.91
C VAL A 214 2.21 9.51 -23.12
N ASN A 215 1.44 10.59 -23.16
CA ASN A 215 1.51 11.57 -24.25
C ASN A 215 2.90 12.19 -24.37
N LEU A 216 3.47 12.63 -23.25
CA LEU A 216 4.82 13.22 -23.22
C LEU A 216 5.89 12.21 -23.62
N SER A 217 5.88 11.03 -22.99
CA SER A 217 6.87 9.98 -23.24
C SER A 217 6.80 9.44 -24.67
N TRP A 218 5.59 9.16 -25.16
CA TRP A 218 5.40 8.58 -26.48
C TRP A 218 5.78 9.55 -27.60
N ASN A 219 5.34 10.81 -27.52
CA ASN A 219 5.65 11.80 -28.54
C ASN A 219 7.14 12.17 -28.52
N GLY A 220 7.76 12.22 -27.34
CA GLY A 220 9.21 12.38 -27.23
C GLY A 220 9.97 11.22 -27.89
N LEU A 221 9.63 9.98 -27.53
CA LEU A 221 10.30 8.78 -28.07
C LEU A 221 10.05 8.56 -29.56
N SER A 222 8.87 8.91 -30.07
CA SER A 222 8.56 8.76 -31.50
C SER A 222 9.27 9.78 -32.37
N GLY A 223 9.59 10.95 -31.83
CA GLY A 223 10.28 12.03 -32.49
C GLY A 223 11.79 12.12 -32.18
N LEU A 224 12.39 11.09 -31.60
CA LEU A 224 13.83 11.09 -31.33
C LEU A 224 14.66 11.26 -32.59
N GLU A 225 15.64 12.15 -32.52
CA GLU A 225 16.69 12.32 -33.53
C GLU A 225 17.85 11.37 -33.24
N ALA A 226 18.45 10.83 -34.29
CA ALA A 226 19.62 9.91 -34.15
C ALA A 226 20.86 10.64 -33.60
N ASP A 227 21.01 11.91 -33.93
CA ASP A 227 22.14 12.77 -33.53
C ASP A 227 21.62 14.16 -33.12
N PRO A 228 21.00 14.28 -31.91
CA PRO A 228 20.42 15.54 -31.47
C PRO A 228 21.53 16.57 -31.22
N GLN A 229 21.34 17.79 -31.76
CA GLN A 229 22.24 18.91 -31.60
C GLN A 229 21.69 19.94 -30.63
N LEU A 230 22.57 20.59 -29.87
CA LEU A 230 22.21 21.76 -29.08
C LEU A 230 22.01 22.98 -30.00
N THR A 231 21.04 23.81 -29.68
CA THR A 231 20.93 25.14 -30.29
C THR A 231 22.04 26.06 -29.75
N ASP A 232 22.78 26.71 -30.65
CA ASP A 232 23.83 27.70 -30.31
C ASP A 232 23.23 28.93 -29.60
#